data_69b64cfb537e43108cb85ad90b72cd98
#
_entry.id   69b64cfb537e43108cb85ad90b72cd98
#
_cell.length_a   1.000
_cell.length_b   1.000
_cell.length_c   1.000
_cell.angle_alpha   90.00
_cell.angle_beta   90.00
_cell.angle_gamma   90.00
#
_symmetry.space_group_name_H-M   'P 1'
#
loop_
_entity.id
_entity.type
_entity.pdbx_description
1 polymer ?
#
loop_
_entity_poly.entity_id
_entity_poly.type
_entity_poly.pdbx_seq_one_letter_code
_entity_poly.pdbx_strand_id
1 'polypeptide(L)'
;MRIAILDPAAGMSGDMTLGALLDAGVDSAWLEDLPARLGFPSVRVRIGKVERASLTATKVDFEIPEGGSSGRSVGQLVELVRTAPVSDDVRDRAVRAFELLGEAEGRVHGVAPAEVHLHEVGAVDAVLDVVGAIEGFERLGVTAVYNLPVALGNGWVEAAHGQLPVPAPATALLLEGVEIRSDGPVTGEATTPTGAVLLRVLSDGAPPARWRMVTSGWGAGGRDTEPYPNALRLMVAEEAHEAGVVEVIATDMDDLSPEYLEPLRAAVLEAGALDCAVWPTHGKKGRVSIRLEALAPPEAADRVIDALFAHSTTAGVRRWRAARNTLPRREVVVELEDGARVRVKVWDGPTGARLKPEYEDVVAAASRLGRPALEVARAAERGGRALLRDTEVTVTKGVTT
;
A
#
# COMPACT_ATOMS: atom_id res chain seq x y z
N MET A 1 -9.55 -0.85 -2.72
CA MET A 1 -8.53 0.15 -2.34
C MET A 1 -7.80 0.56 -3.61
N ARG A 2 -7.36 1.85 -3.70
CA ARG A 2 -6.57 2.32 -4.85
C ARG A 2 -5.09 2.06 -4.55
N ILE A 3 -4.42 1.32 -5.42
CA ILE A 3 -3.04 0.87 -5.25
C ILE A 3 -2.17 1.30 -6.43
N ALA A 4 -0.87 1.38 -6.21
CA ALA A 4 0.12 1.54 -7.25
C ALA A 4 0.94 0.26 -7.40
N ILE A 5 1.29 -0.10 -8.63
CA ILE A 5 2.15 -1.24 -8.94
C ILE A 5 3.29 -0.74 -9.83
N LEU A 6 4.49 -0.82 -9.32
CA LEU A 6 5.72 -0.54 -10.06
C LEU A 6 6.12 -1.77 -10.89
N ASP A 7 6.40 -1.57 -12.15
CA ASP A 7 6.93 -2.61 -13.05
C ASP A 7 8.33 -2.20 -13.54
N PRO A 8 9.37 -2.50 -12.77
CA PRO A 8 10.74 -2.17 -13.10
C PRO A 8 11.37 -3.22 -14.04
N ALA A 9 10.66 -3.55 -15.13
CA ALA A 9 11.11 -4.52 -16.13
C ALA A 9 12.40 -4.09 -16.86
N ALA A 10 12.62 -2.78 -16.97
CA ALA A 10 13.86 -2.19 -17.49
C ALA A 10 14.71 -1.52 -16.38
N GLY A 11 14.39 -1.82 -15.12
CA GLY A 11 15.01 -1.22 -13.95
C GLY A 11 14.24 -0.01 -13.43
N MET A 12 14.83 0.68 -12.44
CA MET A 12 14.22 1.80 -11.73
C MET A 12 15.28 2.81 -11.28
N SER A 13 14.97 4.08 -11.43
CA SER A 13 15.72 5.21 -10.89
C SER A 13 14.75 6.28 -10.38
N GLY A 14 15.25 7.32 -9.73
CA GLY A 14 14.42 8.39 -9.19
C GLY A 14 13.72 9.18 -10.30
N ASP A 15 14.47 9.61 -11.31
CA ASP A 15 13.93 10.33 -12.48
C ASP A 15 12.87 9.52 -13.24
N MET A 16 13.07 8.20 -13.40
CA MET A 16 12.06 7.31 -13.99
C MET A 16 10.80 7.26 -13.12
N THR A 17 10.95 7.25 -11.81
CA THR A 17 9.81 7.22 -10.89
C THR A 17 9.00 8.51 -10.97
N LEU A 18 9.66 9.67 -10.97
CA LEU A 18 9.02 10.96 -11.14
C LEU A 18 8.30 11.07 -12.48
N GLY A 19 8.96 10.67 -13.56
CA GLY A 19 8.36 10.66 -14.89
C GLY A 19 7.11 9.79 -14.96
N ALA A 20 7.14 8.60 -14.35
CA ALA A 20 6.00 7.67 -14.34
C ALA A 20 4.81 8.22 -13.53
N LEU A 21 5.06 8.91 -12.41
CA LEU A 21 4.03 9.57 -11.61
C LEU A 21 3.33 10.69 -12.39
N LEU A 22 4.09 11.55 -13.05
CA LEU A 22 3.53 12.62 -13.88
C LEU A 22 2.74 12.06 -15.06
N ASP A 23 3.26 11.01 -15.71
CA ASP A 23 2.58 10.35 -16.83
C ASP A 23 1.29 9.64 -16.41
N ALA A 24 1.23 9.17 -15.15
CA ALA A 24 0.03 8.59 -14.54
C ALA A 24 -1.02 9.62 -14.11
N GLY A 25 -0.73 10.93 -14.27
CA GLY A 25 -1.68 12.01 -14.08
C GLY A 25 -1.51 12.82 -12.79
N VAL A 26 -0.36 12.71 -12.09
CA VAL A 26 -0.02 13.65 -11.01
C VAL A 26 0.32 15.01 -11.62
N ASP A 27 -0.27 16.08 -11.10
CA ASP A 27 0.02 17.45 -11.56
C ASP A 27 1.50 17.80 -11.39
N SER A 28 2.10 18.58 -12.32
CA SER A 28 3.55 18.89 -12.30
C SER A 28 3.95 20.04 -11.40
N ALA A 29 3.02 20.92 -11.05
CA ALA A 29 3.33 22.18 -10.37
C ALA A 29 4.09 21.99 -9.04
N TRP A 30 3.77 20.94 -8.30
CA TRP A 30 4.44 20.59 -7.05
C TRP A 30 5.91 20.22 -7.25
N LEU A 31 6.24 19.54 -8.36
CA LEU A 31 7.58 19.10 -8.68
C LEU A 31 8.44 20.29 -9.14
N GLU A 32 7.86 21.21 -9.89
CA GLU A 32 8.53 22.43 -10.32
C GLU A 32 8.90 23.33 -9.13
N ASP A 33 8.08 23.34 -8.06
CA ASP A 33 8.32 24.09 -6.82
C ASP A 33 9.23 23.36 -5.82
N LEU A 34 9.38 22.04 -5.95
CA LEU A 34 10.12 21.18 -5.01
C LEU A 34 11.57 21.66 -4.76
N PRO A 35 12.38 22.02 -5.78
CA PRO A 35 13.74 22.47 -5.53
C PRO A 35 13.81 23.69 -4.62
N ALA A 36 12.95 24.68 -4.81
CA ALA A 36 12.90 25.89 -3.99
C ALA A 36 12.52 25.55 -2.54
N ARG A 37 11.54 24.68 -2.34
CA ARG A 37 11.11 24.18 -1.00
C ARG A 37 12.22 23.45 -0.26
N LEU A 38 13.08 22.73 -0.98
CA LEU A 38 14.20 22.00 -0.41
C LEU A 38 15.50 22.84 -0.31
N GLY A 39 15.41 24.16 -0.53
CA GLY A 39 16.57 25.06 -0.40
C GLY A 39 17.49 25.10 -1.62
N PHE A 40 17.02 24.67 -2.79
CA PHE A 40 17.74 24.69 -4.07
C PHE A 40 17.04 25.58 -5.12
N PRO A 41 16.81 26.88 -4.86
CA PRO A 41 16.01 27.73 -5.74
C PRO A 41 16.65 28.00 -7.13
N SER A 42 17.92 27.66 -7.31
CA SER A 42 18.61 27.76 -8.59
C SER A 42 18.47 26.54 -9.50
N VAL A 43 17.96 25.42 -8.96
CA VAL A 43 17.71 24.20 -9.74
C VAL A 43 16.42 24.37 -10.52
N ARG A 44 16.46 24.01 -11.81
CA ARG A 44 15.28 24.02 -12.67
C ARG A 44 14.84 22.60 -12.98
N VAL A 45 13.53 22.37 -12.97
CA VAL A 45 12.94 21.10 -13.36
C VAL A 45 12.58 21.15 -14.84
N ARG A 46 13.06 20.20 -15.61
CA ARG A 46 12.62 19.97 -16.99
C ARG A 46 11.74 18.75 -17.08
N ILE A 47 10.55 18.94 -17.58
CA ILE A 47 9.57 17.87 -17.81
C ILE A 47 9.25 17.85 -19.31
N GLY A 48 9.39 16.69 -19.94
CA GLY A 48 9.12 16.56 -21.37
C GLY A 48 8.75 15.13 -21.77
N LYS A 49 8.19 14.99 -22.96
CA LYS A 49 7.98 13.68 -23.59
C LYS A 49 9.19 13.31 -24.42
N VAL A 50 9.65 12.09 -24.25
CA VAL A 50 10.74 11.51 -25.04
C VAL A 50 10.32 10.14 -25.57
N GLU A 51 10.98 9.70 -26.63
CA GLU A 51 10.83 8.36 -27.17
C GLU A 51 11.94 7.45 -26.65
N ARG A 52 11.59 6.22 -26.27
CA ARG A 52 12.53 5.16 -25.89
C ARG A 52 12.07 3.88 -26.60
N ALA A 53 12.86 3.40 -27.55
CA ALA A 53 12.53 2.23 -28.38
C ALA A 53 11.05 2.26 -28.86
N SER A 54 10.61 3.36 -29.47
CA SER A 54 9.25 3.60 -29.98
C SER A 54 8.16 3.76 -28.90
N LEU A 55 8.52 3.78 -27.61
CA LEU A 55 7.61 4.09 -26.52
C LEU A 55 7.74 5.57 -26.12
N THR A 56 6.63 6.30 -26.15
CA THR A 56 6.58 7.66 -25.60
C THR A 56 6.47 7.61 -24.07
N ALA A 57 7.41 8.24 -23.38
CA ALA A 57 7.45 8.29 -21.93
C ALA A 57 7.75 9.72 -21.42
N THR A 58 7.42 10.01 -20.18
CA THR A 58 7.74 11.30 -19.54
C THR A 58 9.14 11.25 -18.95
N LYS A 59 9.97 12.20 -19.31
CA LYS A 59 11.31 12.42 -18.76
C LYS A 59 11.28 13.60 -17.81
N VAL A 60 11.93 13.42 -16.67
CA VAL A 60 12.21 14.47 -15.68
C VAL A 60 13.72 14.62 -15.57
N ASP A 61 14.21 15.84 -15.64
CA ASP A 61 15.61 16.17 -15.43
C ASP A 61 15.72 17.39 -14.49
N PHE A 62 16.71 17.38 -13.62
CA PHE A 62 17.05 18.52 -12.77
C PHE A 62 18.29 19.22 -13.31
N GLU A 63 18.13 20.47 -13.76
CA GLU A 63 19.25 21.31 -14.18
C GLU A 63 19.91 21.96 -12.96
N ILE A 64 20.99 21.33 -12.50
CA ILE A 64 21.76 21.79 -11.35
C ILE A 64 22.89 22.69 -11.87
N PRO A 65 22.98 23.97 -11.45
CA PRO A 65 24.10 24.87 -11.86
C PRO A 65 25.47 24.34 -11.46
N GLU A 66 26.49 24.63 -12.24
CA GLU A 66 27.89 24.29 -11.94
C GLU A 66 28.27 24.76 -10.53
N GLY A 67 28.85 23.84 -9.73
CA GLY A 67 29.21 24.10 -8.32
C GLY A 67 28.11 23.86 -7.31
N GLY A 68 26.87 23.55 -7.75
CA GLY A 68 25.74 23.25 -6.86
C GLY A 68 25.74 21.83 -6.24
N SER A 69 26.57 20.94 -6.77
CA SER A 69 26.64 19.53 -6.36
C SER A 69 27.72 19.25 -5.30
N SER A 70 28.03 20.19 -4.41
CA SER A 70 29.04 19.98 -3.37
C SER A 70 28.66 18.79 -2.48
N GLY A 71 29.58 17.83 -2.37
CA GLY A 71 29.41 16.55 -1.68
C GLY A 71 28.94 16.68 -0.24
N ARG A 72 27.62 16.71 -0.06
CA ARG A 72 26.99 16.61 1.27
C ARG A 72 27.09 15.19 1.76
N SER A 73 27.37 15.03 3.06
CA SER A 73 27.27 13.73 3.69
C SER A 73 25.81 13.31 3.87
N VAL A 74 25.56 12.01 3.99
CA VAL A 74 24.22 11.47 4.30
C VAL A 74 23.64 12.12 5.55
N GLY A 75 24.42 12.36 6.60
CA GLY A 75 23.97 13.09 7.79
C GLY A 75 23.44 14.48 7.49
N GLN A 76 24.10 15.21 6.59
CA GLN A 76 23.62 16.53 6.15
C GLN A 76 22.36 16.46 5.30
N LEU A 77 22.19 15.41 4.49
CA LEU A 77 20.97 15.20 3.69
C LEU A 77 19.78 14.83 4.59
N VAL A 78 20.00 13.98 5.58
CA VAL A 78 18.97 13.63 6.59
C VAL A 78 18.50 14.90 7.33
N GLU A 79 19.42 15.77 7.76
CA GLU A 79 19.03 17.00 8.46
C GLU A 79 18.28 17.98 7.56
N LEU A 80 18.67 18.08 6.28
CA LEU A 80 17.96 18.88 5.29
C LEU A 80 16.51 18.38 5.12
N VAL A 81 16.31 17.06 4.99
CA VAL A 81 14.97 16.46 4.84
C VAL A 81 14.14 16.64 6.10
N ARG A 82 14.74 16.52 7.30
CA ARG A 82 14.03 16.73 8.57
C ARG A 82 13.43 18.12 8.71
N THR A 83 14.09 19.12 8.13
CA THR A 83 13.62 20.50 8.18
C THR A 83 12.81 20.93 6.95
N ALA A 84 12.63 20.04 5.97
CA ALA A 84 11.91 20.33 4.74
C ALA A 84 10.41 20.57 4.97
N PRO A 85 9.78 21.50 4.24
CA PRO A 85 8.34 21.76 4.30
C PRO A 85 7.54 20.73 3.50
N VAL A 86 7.53 19.49 3.98
CA VAL A 86 6.78 18.34 3.45
C VAL A 86 5.94 17.71 4.55
N SER A 87 5.01 16.83 4.21
CA SER A 87 4.21 16.11 5.21
C SER A 87 5.09 15.23 6.11
N ASP A 88 4.59 14.84 7.27
CA ASP A 88 5.33 14.00 8.21
C ASP A 88 5.63 12.61 7.60
N ASP A 89 4.68 12.00 6.88
CA ASP A 89 4.89 10.71 6.20
C ASP A 89 5.99 10.80 5.12
N VAL A 90 5.96 11.84 4.29
CA VAL A 90 7.02 12.08 3.29
C VAL A 90 8.38 12.28 3.96
N ARG A 91 8.42 13.05 5.04
CA ARG A 91 9.65 13.32 5.80
C ARG A 91 10.23 12.04 6.39
N ASP A 92 9.41 11.25 7.09
CA ASP A 92 9.87 10.03 7.76
C ASP A 92 10.38 8.99 6.76
N ARG A 93 9.67 8.78 5.66
CA ARG A 93 10.11 7.88 4.58
C ARG A 93 11.38 8.36 3.89
N ALA A 94 11.51 9.67 3.61
CA ALA A 94 12.69 10.22 2.97
C ALA A 94 13.92 10.18 3.90
N VAL A 95 13.76 10.47 5.19
CA VAL A 95 14.82 10.26 6.19
C VAL A 95 15.26 8.80 6.21
N ARG A 96 14.31 7.87 6.26
CA ARG A 96 14.62 6.43 6.24
C ARG A 96 15.34 6.01 4.95
N ALA A 97 14.98 6.58 3.81
CA ALA A 97 15.66 6.33 2.54
C ALA A 97 17.15 6.73 2.60
N PHE A 98 17.46 7.93 3.11
CA PHE A 98 18.85 8.36 3.24
C PHE A 98 19.63 7.58 4.29
N GLU A 99 19.00 7.17 5.40
CA GLU A 99 19.63 6.29 6.37
C GLU A 99 20.01 4.95 5.74
N LEU A 100 19.11 4.32 4.96
CA LEU A 100 19.38 3.07 4.24
C LEU A 100 20.49 3.22 3.20
N LEU A 101 20.52 4.33 2.44
CA LEU A 101 21.61 4.64 1.53
C LEU A 101 22.93 4.74 2.28
N GLY A 102 22.95 5.48 3.40
CA GLY A 102 24.13 5.60 4.25
C GLY A 102 24.59 4.27 4.84
N GLU A 103 23.68 3.43 5.28
CA GLU A 103 23.98 2.08 5.79
C GLU A 103 24.62 1.21 4.68
N ALA A 104 24.06 1.23 3.45
CA ALA A 104 24.56 0.43 2.33
C ALA A 104 25.96 0.91 1.88
N GLU A 105 26.11 2.20 1.61
CA GLU A 105 27.38 2.79 1.18
C GLU A 105 28.44 2.73 2.29
N GLY A 106 28.03 2.94 3.55
CA GLY A 106 28.92 2.82 4.70
C GLY A 106 29.50 1.42 4.85
N ARG A 107 28.70 0.38 4.57
CA ARG A 107 29.19 -1.01 4.52
C ARG A 107 30.17 -1.25 3.38
N VAL A 108 29.94 -0.64 2.22
CA VAL A 108 30.83 -0.76 1.05
C VAL A 108 32.16 -0.07 1.30
N HIS A 109 32.14 1.11 1.88
CA HIS A 109 33.34 1.96 2.06
C HIS A 109 34.04 1.81 3.42
N GLY A 110 33.41 1.10 4.37
CA GLY A 110 33.97 0.92 5.73
C GLY A 110 33.97 2.22 6.56
N VAL A 111 33.00 3.11 6.32
CA VAL A 111 32.82 4.39 7.03
C VAL A 111 31.49 4.44 7.75
N ALA A 112 31.36 5.35 8.74
CA ALA A 112 30.09 5.52 9.44
C ALA A 112 28.98 6.01 8.47
N PRO A 113 27.75 5.49 8.54
CA PRO A 113 26.65 5.85 7.62
C PRO A 113 26.43 7.36 7.46
N ALA A 114 26.50 8.13 8.53
CA ALA A 114 26.28 9.58 8.49
C ALA A 114 27.44 10.36 7.81
N GLU A 115 28.63 9.76 7.72
CA GLU A 115 29.83 10.36 7.13
C GLU A 115 29.98 10.03 5.64
N VAL A 116 29.14 9.11 5.13
CA VAL A 116 29.13 8.74 3.71
C VAL A 116 28.84 9.95 2.86
N HIS A 117 29.64 10.15 1.83
CA HIS A 117 29.38 11.11 0.76
C HIS A 117 28.84 10.34 -0.46
N LEU A 118 27.67 10.72 -0.96
CA LEU A 118 27.06 10.08 -2.13
C LEU A 118 27.81 10.52 -3.40
N HIS A 119 28.78 9.70 -3.83
CA HIS A 119 29.64 10.02 -4.97
C HIS A 119 29.01 9.66 -6.31
N GLU A 120 28.19 8.61 -6.34
CA GLU A 120 27.58 8.08 -7.57
C GLU A 120 26.24 8.74 -7.90
N VAL A 121 25.58 9.31 -6.89
CA VAL A 121 24.35 10.08 -7.03
C VAL A 121 24.67 11.51 -6.61
N GLY A 122 24.51 12.50 -7.47
CA GLY A 122 24.68 13.91 -7.08
C GLY A 122 23.80 14.19 -5.85
N ALA A 123 24.37 14.72 -4.77
CA ALA A 123 23.66 14.87 -3.49
C ALA A 123 22.34 15.66 -3.62
N VAL A 124 22.27 16.62 -4.53
CA VAL A 124 21.06 17.42 -4.82
C VAL A 124 20.06 16.62 -5.62
N ASP A 125 20.52 15.92 -6.65
CA ASP A 125 19.69 15.06 -7.50
C ASP A 125 19.00 13.96 -6.69
N ALA A 126 19.77 13.26 -5.84
CA ALA A 126 19.23 12.24 -4.94
C ALA A 126 18.14 12.79 -4.01
N VAL A 127 18.31 14.00 -3.47
CA VAL A 127 17.29 14.59 -2.59
C VAL A 127 16.01 14.89 -3.36
N LEU A 128 16.14 15.49 -4.53
CA LEU A 128 14.98 15.82 -5.37
C LEU A 128 14.26 14.57 -5.85
N ASP A 129 15.00 13.54 -6.25
CA ASP A 129 14.45 12.27 -6.67
C ASP A 129 13.71 11.54 -5.54
N VAL A 130 14.36 11.39 -4.37
CA VAL A 130 13.80 10.64 -3.25
C VAL A 130 12.60 11.36 -2.66
N VAL A 131 12.75 12.63 -2.29
CA VAL A 131 11.65 13.39 -1.69
C VAL A 131 10.51 13.57 -2.69
N GLY A 132 10.85 13.90 -3.94
CA GLY A 132 9.88 14.07 -5.02
C GLY A 132 9.10 12.80 -5.30
N ALA A 133 9.76 11.64 -5.42
CA ALA A 133 9.05 10.37 -5.66
C ALA A 133 8.08 10.04 -4.52
N ILE A 134 8.52 10.16 -3.25
CA ILE A 134 7.68 9.86 -2.09
C ILE A 134 6.48 10.83 -2.03
N GLU A 135 6.70 12.14 -2.19
CA GLU A 135 5.60 13.12 -2.25
C GLU A 135 4.68 12.88 -3.45
N GLY A 136 5.22 12.46 -4.59
CA GLY A 136 4.44 12.11 -5.77
C GLY A 136 3.47 10.94 -5.52
N PHE A 137 3.88 9.91 -4.80
CA PHE A 137 3.00 8.82 -4.39
C PHE A 137 1.91 9.26 -3.40
N GLU A 138 2.24 10.12 -2.44
CA GLU A 138 1.24 10.72 -1.55
C GLU A 138 0.17 11.49 -2.37
N ARG A 139 0.60 12.29 -3.35
CA ARG A 139 -0.29 13.06 -4.24
C ARG A 139 -1.10 12.19 -5.19
N LEU A 140 -0.55 11.05 -5.62
CA LEU A 140 -1.29 10.06 -6.40
C LEU A 140 -2.48 9.48 -5.63
N GLY A 141 -2.46 9.56 -4.30
CA GLY A 141 -3.56 9.17 -3.41
C GLY A 141 -3.80 7.66 -3.40
N VAL A 142 -2.74 6.87 -3.46
CA VAL A 142 -2.79 5.42 -3.32
C VAL A 142 -2.59 5.02 -1.85
N THR A 143 -3.20 3.92 -1.46
CA THR A 143 -3.15 3.40 -0.08
C THR A 143 -2.03 2.38 0.13
N ALA A 144 -1.49 1.83 -0.95
CA ALA A 144 -0.38 0.87 -0.93
C ALA A 144 0.38 0.94 -2.26
N VAL A 145 1.67 0.64 -2.21
CA VAL A 145 2.55 0.55 -3.37
C VAL A 145 3.15 -0.85 -3.42
N TYR A 146 3.04 -1.50 -4.54
CA TYR A 146 3.59 -2.83 -4.79
C TYR A 146 4.60 -2.79 -5.92
N ASN A 147 5.42 -3.84 -6.06
CA ASN A 147 6.31 -3.97 -7.21
C ASN A 147 6.28 -5.38 -7.81
N LEU A 148 6.46 -5.44 -9.11
CA LEU A 148 6.82 -6.66 -9.82
C LEU A 148 8.33 -6.94 -9.68
N PRO A 149 8.81 -8.15 -10.02
CA PRO A 149 10.24 -8.48 -9.92
C PRO A 149 11.13 -7.48 -10.64
N VAL A 150 12.23 -7.09 -9.99
CA VAL A 150 13.10 -5.97 -10.38
C VAL A 150 14.21 -6.42 -11.33
N ALA A 151 14.41 -5.73 -12.46
CA ALA A 151 15.56 -5.93 -13.31
C ALA A 151 16.80 -5.21 -12.73
N LEU A 152 17.88 -5.96 -12.53
CA LEU A 152 19.15 -5.41 -12.05
C LEU A 152 20.01 -4.83 -13.18
N GLY A 153 19.87 -5.40 -14.37
CA GLY A 153 20.83 -5.23 -15.45
C GLY A 153 21.95 -6.29 -15.39
N ASN A 154 22.98 -6.09 -16.19
CA ASN A 154 24.12 -7.01 -16.26
C ASN A 154 25.39 -6.29 -16.73
N GLY A 155 26.55 -6.97 -16.58
CA GLY A 155 27.83 -6.44 -17.01
C GLY A 155 28.50 -5.54 -15.98
N TRP A 156 28.99 -4.39 -16.40
CA TRP A 156 29.80 -3.49 -15.60
C TRP A 156 29.29 -2.06 -15.71
N VAL A 157 29.41 -1.31 -14.62
CA VAL A 157 29.12 0.13 -14.57
C VAL A 157 30.40 0.88 -14.22
N GLU A 158 30.59 2.05 -14.84
CA GLU A 158 31.68 2.95 -14.53
C GLU A 158 31.24 3.85 -13.36
N ALA A 159 31.94 3.73 -12.24
CA ALA A 159 31.66 4.44 -11.01
C ALA A 159 32.85 5.33 -10.62
N ALA A 160 32.68 6.21 -9.65
CA ALA A 160 33.76 7.08 -9.13
C ALA A 160 34.98 6.28 -8.64
N HIS A 161 34.79 5.02 -8.29
CA HIS A 161 35.82 4.09 -7.79
C HIS A 161 36.32 3.10 -8.85
N GLY A 162 36.01 3.30 -10.12
CA GLY A 162 36.36 2.41 -11.23
C GLY A 162 35.19 1.57 -11.70
N GLN A 163 35.49 0.48 -12.41
CA GLN A 163 34.46 -0.42 -12.93
C GLN A 163 33.95 -1.37 -11.85
N LEU A 164 32.64 -1.36 -11.63
CA LEU A 164 31.94 -2.23 -10.68
C LEU A 164 31.04 -3.22 -11.43
N PRO A 165 30.88 -4.46 -10.92
CA PRO A 165 29.91 -5.39 -11.48
C PRO A 165 28.48 -4.90 -11.20
N VAL A 166 27.55 -5.21 -12.10
CA VAL A 166 26.12 -4.91 -11.93
C VAL A 166 25.43 -6.12 -11.29
N PRO A 167 24.62 -5.90 -10.22
CA PRO A 167 24.36 -4.63 -9.54
C PRO A 167 25.58 -4.10 -8.77
N ALA A 168 25.72 -2.79 -8.68
CA ALA A 168 26.73 -2.17 -7.82
C ALA A 168 26.54 -2.61 -6.36
N PRO A 169 27.63 -2.69 -5.55
CA PRO A 169 27.55 -3.28 -4.20
C PRO A 169 26.49 -2.64 -3.29
N ALA A 170 26.33 -1.34 -3.30
CA ALA A 170 25.30 -0.67 -2.51
C ALA A 170 23.89 -1.01 -3.00
N THR A 171 23.65 -1.04 -4.31
CA THR A 171 22.37 -1.47 -4.91
C THR A 171 22.04 -2.91 -4.51
N ALA A 172 23.04 -3.82 -4.52
CA ALA A 172 22.84 -5.20 -4.11
C ALA A 172 22.38 -5.30 -2.64
N LEU A 173 22.99 -4.52 -1.73
CA LEU A 173 22.61 -4.48 -0.32
C LEU A 173 21.19 -3.92 -0.12
N LEU A 174 20.82 -2.88 -0.85
CA LEU A 174 19.49 -2.28 -0.78
C LEU A 174 18.40 -3.22 -1.28
N LEU A 175 18.72 -4.11 -2.23
CA LEU A 175 17.76 -5.05 -2.81
C LEU A 175 17.72 -6.42 -2.09
N GLU A 176 18.43 -6.59 -0.96
CA GLU A 176 18.31 -7.81 -0.15
C GLU A 176 16.84 -8.07 0.23
N GLY A 177 16.33 -9.25 -0.14
CA GLY A 177 14.93 -9.67 0.11
C GLY A 177 13.89 -9.15 -0.91
N VAL A 178 14.30 -8.37 -1.90
CA VAL A 178 13.44 -7.97 -3.02
C VAL A 178 13.44 -9.06 -4.11
N GLU A 179 12.31 -9.35 -4.71
CA GLU A 179 12.21 -10.31 -5.81
C GLU A 179 12.85 -9.74 -7.08
N ILE A 180 13.80 -10.51 -7.63
CA ILE A 180 14.61 -10.09 -8.78
C ILE A 180 14.22 -10.90 -10.00
N ARG A 181 14.15 -10.26 -11.16
CA ARG A 181 14.06 -10.93 -12.45
C ARG A 181 15.45 -11.03 -13.11
N SER A 182 15.75 -12.19 -13.64
CA SER A 182 17.03 -12.47 -14.31
C SER A 182 16.93 -12.49 -15.83
N ASP A 183 15.75 -12.30 -16.40
CA ASP A 183 15.43 -12.48 -17.82
C ASP A 183 15.32 -11.14 -18.61
N GLY A 184 15.87 -10.06 -18.09
CA GLY A 184 15.80 -8.74 -18.72
C GLY A 184 16.86 -8.51 -19.81
N PRO A 185 16.53 -7.71 -20.83
CA PRO A 185 17.47 -7.38 -21.93
C PRO A 185 18.51 -6.32 -21.54
N VAL A 186 18.49 -5.84 -20.28
CA VAL A 186 19.20 -4.63 -19.85
C VAL A 186 20.68 -4.88 -19.68
N THR A 187 21.51 -4.16 -20.43
CA THR A 187 22.97 -4.10 -20.25
C THR A 187 23.35 -2.87 -19.41
N GLY A 188 24.35 -3.01 -18.55
CA GLY A 188 24.72 -2.01 -17.56
C GLY A 188 23.74 -1.96 -16.39
N GLU A 189 23.85 -0.96 -15.54
CA GLU A 189 22.98 -0.77 -14.37
C GLU A 189 21.56 -0.40 -14.81
N ALA A 190 20.59 -1.24 -14.48
CA ALA A 190 19.17 -0.98 -14.73
C ALA A 190 18.49 -0.31 -13.54
N THR A 191 18.75 -0.82 -12.34
CA THR A 191 18.24 -0.26 -11.10
C THR A 191 19.37 0.44 -10.36
N THR A 192 19.22 1.76 -10.16
CA THR A 192 20.20 2.60 -9.46
C THR A 192 20.04 2.50 -7.93
N PRO A 193 21.03 2.92 -7.12
CA PRO A 193 20.87 3.02 -5.67
C PRO A 193 19.63 3.82 -5.25
N THR A 194 19.33 4.93 -5.96
CA THR A 194 18.13 5.75 -5.70
C THR A 194 16.84 4.98 -5.99
N GLY A 195 16.80 4.25 -7.10
CA GLY A 195 15.65 3.38 -7.44
C GLY A 195 15.47 2.26 -6.41
N ALA A 196 16.57 1.62 -6.00
CA ALA A 196 16.55 0.55 -5.01
C ALA A 196 16.04 1.03 -3.64
N VAL A 197 16.50 2.19 -3.17
CA VAL A 197 16.04 2.72 -1.87
C VAL A 197 14.59 3.17 -1.92
N LEU A 198 14.11 3.71 -3.04
CA LEU A 198 12.68 4.03 -3.22
C LEU A 198 11.80 2.78 -3.11
N LEU A 199 12.22 1.65 -3.70
CA LEU A 199 11.51 0.39 -3.49
C LEU A 199 11.45 0.00 -2.01
N ARG A 200 12.56 0.13 -1.29
CA ARG A 200 12.63 -0.23 0.14
C ARG A 200 11.70 0.57 1.04
N VAL A 201 11.48 1.84 0.74
CA VAL A 201 10.66 2.72 1.59
C VAL A 201 9.21 2.87 1.13
N LEU A 202 8.91 2.49 -0.11
CA LEU A 202 7.59 2.66 -0.70
C LEU A 202 6.83 1.33 -0.84
N SER A 203 7.54 0.22 -1.18
CA SER A 203 6.86 -1.00 -1.60
C SER A 203 6.49 -1.91 -0.44
N ASP A 204 5.26 -2.39 -0.48
CA ASP A 204 4.71 -3.43 0.40
C ASP A 204 4.97 -4.86 -0.15
N GLY A 205 5.79 -5.01 -1.21
CA GLY A 205 6.17 -6.28 -1.82
C GLY A 205 5.38 -6.61 -3.09
N ALA A 206 5.05 -7.89 -3.28
CA ALA A 206 4.33 -8.35 -4.46
C ALA A 206 2.86 -7.87 -4.46
N PRO A 207 2.29 -7.52 -5.63
CA PRO A 207 0.91 -7.07 -5.71
C PRO A 207 -0.07 -8.19 -5.34
N PRO A 208 -1.30 -7.82 -4.91
CA PRO A 208 -2.34 -8.80 -4.64
C PRO A 208 -2.62 -9.64 -5.90
N ALA A 209 -3.08 -10.89 -5.71
CA ALA A 209 -3.30 -11.84 -6.80
C ALA A 209 -4.28 -11.33 -7.88
N ARG A 210 -5.17 -10.41 -7.53
CA ARG A 210 -6.16 -9.83 -8.44
C ARG A 210 -6.30 -8.33 -8.23
N TRP A 211 -6.21 -7.61 -9.32
CA TRP A 211 -6.40 -6.15 -9.35
C TRP A 211 -6.90 -5.73 -10.74
N ARG A 212 -7.51 -4.58 -10.81
CA ARG A 212 -8.01 -3.99 -12.05
C ARG A 212 -7.25 -2.70 -12.34
N MET A 213 -6.57 -2.64 -13.46
CA MET A 213 -5.85 -1.44 -13.90
C MET A 213 -6.84 -0.30 -14.18
N VAL A 214 -6.55 0.87 -13.63
CA VAL A 214 -7.31 2.11 -13.85
C VAL A 214 -6.58 2.99 -14.87
N THR A 215 -5.29 3.21 -14.68
CA THR A 215 -4.42 3.96 -15.58
C THR A 215 -2.98 3.48 -15.46
N SER A 216 -2.12 3.93 -16.35
CA SER A 216 -0.68 3.68 -16.25
C SER A 216 0.10 4.89 -16.75
N GLY A 217 1.33 5.04 -16.26
CA GLY A 217 2.27 6.05 -16.70
C GLY A 217 3.66 5.45 -16.94
N TRP A 218 4.43 6.07 -17.83
CA TRP A 218 5.76 5.65 -18.21
C TRP A 218 6.77 6.77 -17.93
N GLY A 219 7.78 6.47 -17.12
CA GLY A 219 8.88 7.38 -16.81
C GLY A 219 10.18 6.96 -17.50
N ALA A 220 10.74 7.81 -18.32
CA ALA A 220 11.92 7.53 -19.12
C ALA A 220 13.22 7.71 -18.31
N GLY A 221 14.13 6.75 -18.43
CA GLY A 221 15.50 6.88 -17.96
C GLY A 221 16.37 7.76 -18.87
N GLY A 222 17.58 8.10 -18.40
CA GLY A 222 18.52 8.95 -19.12
C GLY A 222 19.09 8.31 -20.41
N ARG A 223 19.26 6.99 -20.44
CA ARG A 223 19.83 6.28 -21.59
C ARG A 223 18.74 5.94 -22.61
N ASP A 224 19.08 6.06 -23.90
CA ASP A 224 18.29 5.50 -24.97
C ASP A 224 18.88 4.13 -25.38
N THR A 225 18.10 3.08 -25.24
CA THR A 225 18.55 1.72 -25.42
C THR A 225 17.68 1.00 -26.44
N GLU A 226 18.29 0.20 -27.30
CA GLU A 226 17.59 -0.72 -28.19
C GLU A 226 17.99 -2.16 -27.85
N PRO A 227 17.09 -3.13 -27.94
CA PRO A 227 15.72 -3.07 -28.52
C PRO A 227 14.60 -2.86 -27.48
N TYR A 228 14.90 -2.42 -26.26
CA TYR A 228 13.88 -2.26 -25.22
C TYR A 228 13.77 -0.81 -24.74
N PRO A 229 12.58 -0.36 -24.32
CA PRO A 229 12.40 0.97 -23.76
C PRO A 229 13.03 1.05 -22.35
N ASN A 230 14.03 1.93 -22.17
CA ASN A 230 14.56 2.26 -20.86
C ASN A 230 13.55 3.17 -20.12
N ALA A 231 12.51 2.56 -19.60
CA ALA A 231 11.42 3.24 -18.93
C ALA A 231 10.80 2.36 -17.81
N LEU A 232 10.43 3.01 -16.71
CA LEU A 232 9.65 2.44 -15.63
C LEU A 232 8.16 2.58 -15.94
N ARG A 233 7.39 1.51 -15.78
CA ARG A 233 5.94 1.57 -15.81
C ARG A 233 5.38 1.64 -14.41
N LEU A 234 4.51 2.61 -14.17
CA LEU A 234 3.67 2.72 -12.99
C LEU A 234 2.22 2.40 -13.40
N MET A 235 1.63 1.41 -12.78
CA MET A 235 0.23 1.07 -12.95
C MET A 235 -0.56 1.52 -11.72
N VAL A 236 -1.58 2.34 -11.92
CA VAL A 236 -2.57 2.67 -10.88
C VAL A 236 -3.72 1.69 -11.03
N ALA A 237 -4.04 1.02 -9.95
CA ALA A 237 -5.02 -0.05 -9.97
C ALA A 237 -5.98 0.04 -8.77
N GLU A 238 -7.11 -0.63 -8.89
CA GLU A 238 -7.97 -0.95 -7.77
C GLU A 238 -7.73 -2.42 -7.42
N GLU A 239 -7.50 -2.66 -6.14
CA GLU A 239 -7.46 -4.02 -5.63
C GLU A 239 -8.81 -4.68 -5.91
N ALA A 240 -8.78 -5.73 -6.71
CA ALA A 240 -9.95 -6.55 -6.93
C ALA A 240 -10.01 -7.55 -5.77
N HIS A 241 -10.69 -7.16 -4.70
CA HIS A 241 -11.10 -8.16 -3.73
C HIS A 241 -11.85 -9.25 -4.49
N GLU A 242 -11.52 -10.51 -4.25
CA GLU A 242 -12.45 -11.56 -4.60
C GLU A 242 -13.73 -11.28 -3.80
N ALA A 243 -14.60 -10.42 -4.36
CA ALA A 243 -15.93 -10.29 -3.82
C ALA A 243 -16.50 -11.69 -3.83
N GLY A 244 -16.46 -12.35 -2.67
CA GLY A 244 -17.12 -13.58 -2.50
C GLY A 244 -16.33 -14.87 -2.41
N VAL A 245 -15.02 -14.88 -2.10
CA VAL A 245 -14.35 -16.10 -1.65
C VAL A 245 -14.03 -15.99 -0.17
N VAL A 246 -14.44 -16.99 0.59
CA VAL A 246 -14.05 -17.19 1.98
C VAL A 246 -13.46 -18.58 2.14
N GLU A 247 -12.55 -18.71 3.09
CA GLU A 247 -12.14 -20.00 3.59
C GLU A 247 -13.11 -20.41 4.69
N VAL A 248 -13.68 -21.58 4.55
CA VAL A 248 -14.48 -22.22 5.60
C VAL A 248 -13.56 -23.17 6.35
N ILE A 249 -13.43 -22.96 7.65
CA ILE A 249 -12.56 -23.74 8.53
C ILE A 249 -13.43 -24.41 9.57
N ALA A 250 -13.48 -25.75 9.59
CA ALA A 250 -14.37 -26.49 10.45
C ALA A 250 -13.66 -27.59 11.24
N THR A 251 -14.09 -27.76 12.48
CA THR A 251 -13.62 -28.84 13.35
C THR A 251 -14.77 -29.41 14.19
N ASP A 252 -14.63 -30.66 14.62
CA ASP A 252 -15.56 -31.33 15.54
C ASP A 252 -14.78 -31.72 16.80
N MET A 253 -15.31 -31.36 17.97
CA MET A 253 -14.69 -31.57 19.27
C MET A 253 -15.67 -32.34 20.18
N ASP A 254 -15.26 -33.47 20.75
CA ASP A 254 -16.08 -34.30 21.67
C ASP A 254 -15.60 -34.29 23.11
N ASP A 255 -14.53 -33.49 23.38
CA ASP A 255 -13.83 -33.43 24.65
C ASP A 255 -13.60 -31.97 25.18
N LEU A 256 -14.07 -30.95 24.46
CA LEU A 256 -13.99 -29.57 24.90
C LEU A 256 -15.15 -29.27 25.88
N SER A 257 -14.80 -28.76 27.09
CA SER A 257 -15.83 -28.29 28.03
C SER A 257 -16.54 -27.04 27.45
N PRO A 258 -17.90 -26.99 27.51
CA PRO A 258 -18.68 -25.88 26.98
C PRO A 258 -18.31 -24.50 27.49
N GLU A 259 -17.75 -24.40 28.70
CA GLU A 259 -17.27 -23.12 29.28
C GLU A 259 -16.13 -22.47 28.50
N TYR A 260 -15.36 -23.25 27.72
CA TYR A 260 -14.27 -22.74 26.88
C TYR A 260 -14.71 -22.34 25.46
N LEU A 261 -15.97 -22.51 25.10
CA LEU A 261 -16.45 -22.18 23.76
C LEU A 261 -16.42 -20.68 23.46
N GLU A 262 -16.84 -19.84 24.42
CA GLU A 262 -16.85 -18.41 24.18
C GLU A 262 -15.42 -17.81 24.13
N PRO A 263 -14.49 -18.19 25.03
CA PRO A 263 -13.07 -17.83 24.88
C PRO A 263 -12.46 -18.28 23.54
N LEU A 264 -12.75 -19.51 23.10
CA LEU A 264 -12.31 -20.01 21.79
C LEU A 264 -12.88 -19.20 20.64
N ARG A 265 -14.19 -18.92 20.65
CA ARG A 265 -14.86 -18.12 19.63
C ARG A 265 -14.29 -16.71 19.56
N ALA A 266 -14.03 -16.09 20.69
CA ALA A 266 -13.40 -14.78 20.77
C ALA A 266 -12.00 -14.78 20.15
N ALA A 267 -11.15 -15.76 20.47
CA ALA A 267 -9.81 -15.89 19.91
C ALA A 267 -9.84 -16.10 18.38
N VAL A 268 -10.78 -16.90 17.88
CA VAL A 268 -10.95 -17.14 16.45
C VAL A 268 -11.37 -15.86 15.71
N LEU A 269 -12.27 -15.05 16.30
CA LEU A 269 -12.67 -13.77 15.72
C LEU A 269 -11.53 -12.74 15.77
N GLU A 270 -10.76 -12.70 16.85
CA GLU A 270 -9.59 -11.84 16.99
C GLU A 270 -8.48 -12.20 15.99
N ALA A 271 -8.33 -13.49 15.65
CA ALA A 271 -7.42 -13.96 14.61
C ALA A 271 -7.82 -13.54 13.19
N GLY A 272 -9.00 -12.93 13.00
CA GLY A 272 -9.47 -12.36 11.75
C GLY A 272 -10.59 -13.14 11.07
N ALA A 273 -11.26 -14.07 11.77
CA ALA A 273 -12.47 -14.70 11.24
C ALA A 273 -13.61 -13.67 11.09
N LEU A 274 -14.34 -13.75 9.98
CA LEU A 274 -15.51 -12.91 9.69
C LEU A 274 -16.75 -13.35 10.48
N ASP A 275 -16.81 -14.63 10.80
CA ASP A 275 -17.89 -15.26 11.56
C ASP A 275 -17.39 -16.56 12.17
N CYS A 276 -17.99 -16.96 13.29
CA CYS A 276 -17.69 -18.20 13.98
C CYS A 276 -18.97 -18.77 14.57
N ALA A 277 -19.48 -19.82 13.94
CA ALA A 277 -20.70 -20.52 14.34
C ALA A 277 -20.36 -21.81 15.10
N VAL A 278 -21.16 -22.11 16.09
CA VAL A 278 -20.99 -23.31 16.94
C VAL A 278 -22.33 -23.99 17.12
N TRP A 279 -22.38 -25.31 16.92
CA TRP A 279 -23.58 -26.12 17.16
C TRP A 279 -23.26 -27.55 17.57
N PRO A 280 -24.17 -28.21 18.31
CA PRO A 280 -23.99 -29.59 18.69
C PRO A 280 -24.17 -30.55 17.49
N THR A 281 -23.36 -31.59 17.48
CA THR A 281 -23.44 -32.68 16.49
C THR A 281 -23.36 -34.03 17.16
N HIS A 282 -23.71 -35.09 16.42
CA HIS A 282 -23.49 -36.48 16.85
C HIS A 282 -22.24 -37.03 16.11
N GLY A 283 -21.20 -37.25 16.88
CA GLY A 283 -19.94 -37.80 16.40
C GLY A 283 -19.90 -39.34 16.40
N LYS A 284 -18.69 -39.85 16.19
CA LYS A 284 -18.42 -41.30 16.21
C LYS A 284 -18.84 -41.93 17.54
N LYS A 285 -19.32 -43.18 17.50
CA LYS A 285 -19.74 -43.95 18.67
C LYS A 285 -20.93 -43.35 19.45
N GLY A 286 -21.76 -42.50 18.77
CA GLY A 286 -22.93 -41.87 19.39
C GLY A 286 -22.61 -40.77 20.40
N ARG A 287 -21.38 -40.28 20.45
CA ARG A 287 -21.01 -39.19 21.35
C ARG A 287 -21.57 -37.85 20.84
N VAL A 288 -22.02 -37.01 21.77
CA VAL A 288 -22.30 -35.62 21.47
C VAL A 288 -20.97 -34.89 21.29
N SER A 289 -20.85 -34.21 20.21
CA SER A 289 -19.68 -33.34 19.91
C SER A 289 -20.14 -31.94 19.55
N ILE A 290 -19.21 -31.02 19.55
CA ILE A 290 -19.45 -29.65 19.17
C ILE A 290 -18.74 -29.41 17.84
N ARG A 291 -19.49 -28.96 16.84
CA ARG A 291 -18.94 -28.47 15.60
C ARG A 291 -18.74 -26.96 15.69
N LEU A 292 -17.53 -26.51 15.39
CA LEU A 292 -17.22 -25.10 15.15
C LEU A 292 -16.90 -24.92 13.67
N GLU A 293 -17.46 -23.87 13.08
CA GLU A 293 -17.18 -23.46 11.71
C GLU A 293 -16.90 -21.97 11.69
N ALA A 294 -15.72 -21.60 11.23
CA ALA A 294 -15.28 -20.23 11.06
C ALA A 294 -15.24 -19.88 9.58
N LEU A 295 -15.69 -18.67 9.25
CA LEU A 295 -15.50 -18.07 7.94
C LEU A 295 -14.36 -17.08 8.02
N ALA A 296 -13.32 -17.23 7.22
CA ALA A 296 -12.16 -16.32 7.20
C ALA A 296 -11.89 -15.82 5.79
N PRO A 297 -11.37 -14.59 5.63
CA PRO A 297 -10.77 -14.19 4.39
C PRO A 297 -9.51 -15.05 4.15
N PRO A 298 -9.14 -15.36 2.89
CA PRO A 298 -8.02 -16.25 2.59
C PRO A 298 -6.71 -15.90 3.32
N GLU A 299 -6.43 -14.61 3.46
CA GLU A 299 -5.24 -14.07 4.13
C GLU A 299 -5.23 -14.24 5.65
N ALA A 300 -6.38 -14.46 6.26
CA ALA A 300 -6.51 -14.70 7.70
C ALA A 300 -6.62 -16.19 8.06
N ALA A 301 -6.83 -17.06 7.07
CA ALA A 301 -7.20 -18.45 7.30
C ALA A 301 -6.18 -19.23 8.15
N ASP A 302 -4.89 -19.02 7.92
CA ASP A 302 -3.83 -19.71 8.67
C ASP A 302 -3.79 -19.24 10.12
N ARG A 303 -3.93 -17.92 10.39
CA ARG A 303 -4.02 -17.40 11.77
C ARG A 303 -5.24 -17.92 12.51
N VAL A 304 -6.37 -18.07 11.82
CA VAL A 304 -7.60 -18.66 12.38
C VAL A 304 -7.39 -20.14 12.73
N ILE A 305 -6.67 -20.89 11.88
CA ILE A 305 -6.30 -22.28 12.16
C ILE A 305 -5.40 -22.39 13.38
N ASP A 306 -4.39 -21.52 13.47
CA ASP A 306 -3.47 -21.48 14.62
C ASP A 306 -4.23 -21.16 15.92
N ALA A 307 -5.19 -20.23 15.89
CA ALA A 307 -6.05 -19.92 17.03
C ALA A 307 -6.93 -21.13 17.44
N LEU A 308 -7.47 -21.88 16.49
CA LEU A 308 -8.21 -23.12 16.76
C LEU A 308 -7.32 -24.15 17.46
N PHE A 309 -6.11 -24.37 17.00
CA PHE A 309 -5.20 -25.33 17.63
C PHE A 309 -4.73 -24.85 19.01
N ALA A 310 -4.53 -23.55 19.21
CA ALA A 310 -4.05 -23.00 20.49
C ALA A 310 -5.14 -23.00 21.59
N HIS A 311 -6.41 -22.81 21.22
CA HIS A 311 -7.50 -22.55 22.15
C HIS A 311 -8.55 -23.67 22.23
N SER A 312 -8.30 -24.82 21.57
CA SER A 312 -9.20 -25.96 21.63
C SER A 312 -8.47 -27.29 21.78
N THR A 313 -9.23 -28.38 21.92
CA THR A 313 -8.70 -29.75 21.99
C THR A 313 -8.54 -30.39 20.62
N THR A 314 -8.87 -29.66 19.53
CA THR A 314 -8.83 -30.23 18.19
C THR A 314 -7.42 -30.55 17.74
N ALA A 315 -7.23 -31.74 17.14
CA ALA A 315 -5.99 -32.16 16.50
C ALA A 315 -6.03 -31.99 14.98
N GLY A 316 -7.12 -31.50 14.40
CA GLY A 316 -7.24 -31.31 12.96
C GLY A 316 -8.45 -30.48 12.56
N VAL A 317 -8.26 -29.69 11.51
CA VAL A 317 -9.31 -28.88 10.92
C VAL A 317 -9.54 -29.27 9.46
N ARG A 318 -10.72 -29.03 8.97
CA ARG A 318 -11.05 -29.12 7.55
C ARG A 318 -11.13 -27.72 6.99
N ARG A 319 -10.58 -27.52 5.82
CA ARG A 319 -10.54 -26.23 5.13
C ARG A 319 -11.01 -26.40 3.70
N TRP A 320 -11.87 -25.49 3.23
CA TRP A 320 -12.26 -25.41 1.83
C TRP A 320 -12.68 -23.99 1.47
N ARG A 321 -12.55 -23.65 0.20
CA ARG A 321 -12.99 -22.37 -0.35
C ARG A 321 -14.49 -22.41 -0.66
N ALA A 322 -15.20 -21.36 -0.29
CA ALA A 322 -16.58 -21.17 -0.62
C ALA A 322 -16.80 -19.80 -1.28
N ALA A 323 -17.64 -19.76 -2.32
CA ALA A 323 -18.09 -18.52 -2.89
C ALA A 323 -19.06 -17.81 -1.93
N ARG A 324 -18.87 -16.51 -1.69
CA ARG A 324 -19.71 -15.69 -0.83
C ARG A 324 -20.23 -14.49 -1.60
N ASN A 325 -21.51 -14.43 -1.86
CA ASN A 325 -22.13 -13.26 -2.47
C ASN A 325 -22.58 -12.28 -1.37
N THR A 326 -22.07 -11.04 -1.42
CA THR A 326 -22.43 -9.98 -0.49
C THR A 326 -23.04 -8.82 -1.24
N LEU A 327 -24.03 -8.16 -0.64
CA LEU A 327 -24.52 -6.89 -1.16
C LEU A 327 -23.46 -5.79 -0.91
N PRO A 328 -23.31 -4.81 -1.81
CA PRO A 328 -22.52 -3.62 -1.54
C PRO A 328 -22.98 -2.98 -0.23
N ARG A 329 -22.03 -2.60 0.61
CA ARG A 329 -22.31 -2.02 1.91
C ARG A 329 -21.49 -0.74 2.13
N ARG A 330 -22.11 0.21 2.81
CA ARG A 330 -21.46 1.41 3.33
C ARG A 330 -21.94 1.69 4.74
N GLU A 331 -21.28 2.59 5.43
CA GLU A 331 -21.65 3.02 6.76
C GLU A 331 -22.00 4.51 6.73
N VAL A 332 -23.03 4.90 7.46
CA VAL A 332 -23.38 6.29 7.71
C VAL A 332 -23.48 6.52 9.22
N VAL A 333 -23.09 7.68 9.68
CA VAL A 333 -23.22 8.06 11.09
C VAL A 333 -24.46 8.95 11.23
N VAL A 334 -25.39 8.52 12.07
CA VAL A 334 -26.59 9.26 12.40
C VAL A 334 -26.40 9.95 13.74
N GLU A 335 -26.59 11.26 13.77
CA GLU A 335 -26.66 12.03 15.00
C GLU A 335 -28.13 12.12 15.42
N LEU A 336 -28.44 11.66 16.62
CA LEU A 336 -29.77 11.73 17.21
C LEU A 336 -30.02 13.11 17.83
N GLU A 337 -31.28 13.47 18.06
CA GLU A 337 -31.70 14.79 18.56
C GLU A 337 -31.01 15.25 19.85
N ASP A 338 -30.46 14.31 20.61
CA ASP A 338 -29.74 14.48 21.87
C ASP A 338 -28.21 14.41 21.73
N GLY A 339 -27.69 14.46 20.49
CA GLY A 339 -26.27 14.44 20.16
C GLY A 339 -25.60 13.06 20.29
N ALA A 340 -26.37 11.98 20.49
CA ALA A 340 -25.82 10.63 20.42
C ALA A 340 -25.55 10.24 18.96
N ARG A 341 -24.36 9.69 18.69
CA ARG A 341 -23.95 9.23 17.36
C ARG A 341 -24.08 7.72 17.29
N VAL A 342 -24.76 7.24 16.25
CA VAL A 342 -24.96 5.80 15.99
C VAL A 342 -24.54 5.50 14.57
N ARG A 343 -23.62 4.56 14.38
CA ARG A 343 -23.27 4.05 13.06
C ARG A 343 -24.40 3.19 12.54
N VAL A 344 -24.72 3.37 11.27
CA VAL A 344 -25.77 2.61 10.59
C VAL A 344 -25.18 1.99 9.33
N LYS A 345 -25.16 0.67 9.28
CA LYS A 345 -24.81 -0.10 8.07
C LYS A 345 -25.93 0.03 7.05
N VAL A 346 -25.56 0.28 5.82
CA VAL A 346 -26.46 0.38 4.67
C VAL A 346 -26.04 -0.65 3.63
N TRP A 347 -26.97 -1.50 3.20
CA TRP A 347 -26.78 -2.42 2.10
C TRP A 347 -27.68 -2.04 0.93
N ASP A 348 -27.08 -1.98 -0.26
CA ASP A 348 -27.82 -1.69 -1.50
C ASP A 348 -28.33 -3.02 -2.09
N GLY A 349 -29.60 -3.34 -1.82
CA GLY A 349 -30.25 -4.54 -2.30
C GLY A 349 -31.07 -4.31 -3.57
N PRO A 350 -31.52 -5.38 -4.25
CA PRO A 350 -32.31 -5.29 -5.49
C PRO A 350 -33.62 -4.52 -5.35
N THR A 351 -34.16 -4.46 -4.13
CA THR A 351 -35.42 -3.78 -3.81
C THR A 351 -35.24 -2.47 -3.04
N GLY A 352 -34.01 -1.92 -3.03
CA GLY A 352 -33.64 -0.69 -2.33
C GLY A 352 -32.73 -0.91 -1.13
N ALA A 353 -32.31 0.21 -0.54
CA ALA A 353 -31.37 0.20 0.57
C ALA A 353 -31.99 -0.36 1.86
N ARG A 354 -31.24 -1.24 2.52
CA ARG A 354 -31.55 -1.76 3.86
C ARG A 354 -30.60 -1.13 4.86
N LEU A 355 -31.12 -0.78 6.03
CA LEU A 355 -30.37 -0.11 7.09
C LEU A 355 -30.42 -0.96 8.37
N LYS A 356 -29.27 -1.01 9.06
CA LYS A 356 -29.18 -1.65 10.38
C LYS A 356 -28.22 -0.84 11.26
N PRO A 357 -28.69 -0.24 12.33
CA PRO A 357 -27.84 0.39 13.32
C PRO A 357 -26.90 -0.61 13.98
N GLU A 358 -25.68 -0.19 14.31
CA GLU A 358 -24.72 -1.00 15.04
C GLU A 358 -25.19 -1.22 16.47
N TYR A 359 -25.23 -2.47 16.89
CA TYR A 359 -25.78 -2.87 18.17
C TYR A 359 -25.04 -2.23 19.36
N GLU A 360 -23.74 -2.19 19.33
CA GLU A 360 -22.91 -1.62 20.38
C GLU A 360 -23.17 -0.12 20.55
N ASP A 361 -23.25 0.63 19.46
CA ASP A 361 -23.56 2.05 19.46
C ASP A 361 -24.98 2.30 19.99
N VAL A 362 -25.93 1.47 19.57
CA VAL A 362 -27.32 1.54 20.05
C VAL A 362 -27.40 1.30 21.57
N VAL A 363 -26.72 0.27 22.09
CA VAL A 363 -26.72 -0.02 23.53
C VAL A 363 -26.03 1.09 24.33
N ALA A 364 -24.90 1.59 23.85
CA ALA A 364 -24.19 2.72 24.47
C ALA A 364 -25.07 3.99 24.50
N ALA A 365 -25.71 4.32 23.38
CA ALA A 365 -26.61 5.46 23.30
C ALA A 365 -27.85 5.28 24.19
N ALA A 366 -28.45 4.08 24.19
CA ALA A 366 -29.62 3.76 25.03
C ALA A 366 -29.32 3.93 26.53
N SER A 367 -28.16 3.43 26.97
CA SER A 367 -27.72 3.58 28.36
C SER A 367 -27.50 5.06 28.72
N ARG A 368 -26.85 5.83 27.83
CA ARG A 368 -26.58 7.27 28.05
C ARG A 368 -27.86 8.09 28.12
N LEU A 369 -28.86 7.74 27.32
CA LEU A 369 -30.11 8.49 27.14
C LEU A 369 -31.23 8.02 28.08
N GLY A 370 -31.05 6.93 28.80
CA GLY A 370 -32.08 6.32 29.62
C GLY A 370 -33.29 5.85 28.80
N ARG A 371 -33.09 5.48 27.53
CA ARG A 371 -34.14 5.05 26.58
C ARG A 371 -34.02 3.59 26.23
N PRO A 372 -35.12 2.90 25.91
CA PRO A 372 -35.05 1.53 25.41
C PRO A 372 -34.22 1.41 24.15
N ALA A 373 -33.30 0.42 24.08
CA ALA A 373 -32.41 0.22 22.93
C ALA A 373 -33.17 0.09 21.59
N LEU A 374 -34.36 -0.52 21.60
CA LEU A 374 -35.19 -0.65 20.40
C LEU A 374 -35.69 0.71 19.86
N GLU A 375 -35.97 1.67 20.75
CA GLU A 375 -36.37 3.02 20.35
C GLU A 375 -35.21 3.77 19.72
N VAL A 376 -34.02 3.68 20.33
CA VAL A 376 -32.79 4.24 19.80
C VAL A 376 -32.45 3.66 18.44
N ALA A 377 -32.55 2.34 18.27
CA ALA A 377 -32.33 1.67 16.99
C ALA A 377 -33.28 2.18 15.90
N ARG A 378 -34.57 2.31 16.22
CA ARG A 378 -35.57 2.86 15.27
C ARG A 378 -35.31 4.32 14.92
N ALA A 379 -34.88 5.14 15.89
CA ALA A 379 -34.51 6.51 15.64
C ALA A 379 -33.30 6.62 14.70
N ALA A 380 -32.25 5.85 14.95
CA ALA A 380 -31.08 5.77 14.10
C ALA A 380 -31.39 5.27 12.67
N GLU A 381 -32.27 4.28 12.54
CA GLU A 381 -32.72 3.80 11.22
C GLU A 381 -33.48 4.89 10.44
N ARG A 382 -34.39 5.63 11.11
CA ARG A 382 -35.09 6.77 10.46
C ARG A 382 -34.12 7.87 10.03
N GLY A 383 -33.18 8.24 10.89
CA GLY A 383 -32.14 9.23 10.56
C GLY A 383 -31.28 8.79 9.38
N GLY A 384 -30.87 7.52 9.35
CA GLY A 384 -30.13 6.96 8.21
C GLY A 384 -30.90 7.03 6.89
N ARG A 385 -32.22 6.73 6.92
CA ARG A 385 -33.10 6.84 5.74
C ARG A 385 -33.22 8.29 5.25
N ALA A 386 -33.25 9.27 6.15
CA ALA A 386 -33.30 10.68 5.78
C ALA A 386 -31.99 11.11 5.09
N LEU A 387 -30.84 10.76 5.65
CA LEU A 387 -29.52 11.04 5.05
C LEU A 387 -29.37 10.49 3.64
N LEU A 388 -29.89 9.28 3.38
CA LEU A 388 -29.85 8.69 2.05
C LEU A 388 -30.68 9.43 1.03
N ARG A 389 -31.86 9.95 1.41
CA ARG A 389 -32.74 10.74 0.53
C ARG A 389 -32.11 12.09 0.16
N ASP A 390 -31.46 12.75 1.12
CA ASP A 390 -30.83 14.04 0.88
C ASP A 390 -29.62 13.92 -0.06
N THR A 391 -28.90 12.79 -0.01
CA THR A 391 -27.78 12.50 -0.91
C THR A 391 -28.24 12.22 -2.34
N GLU A 392 -29.36 11.52 -2.53
CA GLU A 392 -29.96 11.26 -3.85
C GLU A 392 -30.48 12.55 -4.52
N VAL A 393 -31.02 13.48 -3.74
CA VAL A 393 -31.52 14.78 -4.24
C VAL A 393 -30.36 15.67 -4.72
N THR A 394 -29.18 15.57 -4.10
CA THR A 394 -28.02 16.38 -4.48
C THR A 394 -27.39 15.91 -5.80
N VAL A 395 -27.40 14.60 -6.07
CA VAL A 395 -26.89 14.02 -7.34
C VAL A 395 -27.82 14.33 -8.52
N THR A 396 -29.13 14.41 -8.30
CA THR A 396 -30.12 14.69 -9.36
C THR A 396 -30.16 16.18 -9.75
N LYS A 397 -29.68 17.10 -8.91
CA LYS A 397 -29.60 18.54 -9.22
C LYS A 397 -28.32 18.97 -9.92
N GLY A 398 -27.32 18.07 -10.07
CA GLY A 398 -26.04 18.32 -10.73
C GLY A 398 -25.99 17.95 -12.22
N VAL A 399 -27.07 17.47 -12.81
CA VAL A 399 -27.15 17.06 -14.23
C VAL A 399 -28.27 17.84 -14.93
N THR A 400 -28.16 19.14 -14.96
CA THR A 400 -28.92 19.99 -15.89
C THR A 400 -28.20 21.33 -16.01
N THR A 401 -27.24 21.41 -16.90
CA THR A 401 -26.97 22.46 -17.91
C THR A 401 -25.70 22.11 -18.65
#